data_436a1d1ee18f6d711601b4b85a733a1a
#
_entry.id   436a1d1ee18f6d711601b4b85a733a1a
#
_cell.length_a   1.000
_cell.length_b   1.000
_cell.length_c   1.000
_cell.angle_alpha   90.00
_cell.angle_beta   90.00
_cell.angle_gamma   90.00
#
_symmetry.space_group_name_H-M   'P 1'
#
loop_
_entity.id
_entity.type
_entity.pdbx_description
1 polymer ?
#
loop_
_entity_poly.entity_id
_entity_poly.type
_entity_poly.pdbx_seq_one_letter_code
_entity_poly.pdbx_strand_id
1 'polypeptide(L)'
;DVRYESGQFFLGHDFNQFEVKEEFLLNNKLWCHAKTNEALIALDRIKAHYFWHQEDDYTITSKGFFWTYPGKKLLQKSICVLPEKANYDKIDCLGICSDFIERYNK
;
A
#
# COMPACT_ATOMS: atom_id res chain seq x y z
N ASP A 1 -5.92 -2.22 -2.67
CA ASP A 1 -5.64 -3.60 -3.13
C ASP A 1 -6.00 -3.73 -4.60
N VAL A 2 -5.02 -4.07 -5.44
CA VAL A 2 -5.16 -4.11 -6.90
C VAL A 2 -4.95 -5.54 -7.40
N ARG A 3 -5.86 -5.97 -8.27
CA ARG A 3 -5.81 -7.26 -8.94
C ARG A 3 -5.88 -7.03 -10.45
N TYR A 4 -5.46 -8.02 -11.22
CA TYR A 4 -5.42 -7.90 -12.69
C TYR A 4 -5.75 -9.25 -13.30
N GLU A 5 -6.71 -9.27 -14.23
CA GLU A 5 -7.12 -10.49 -14.91
C GLU A 5 -7.65 -10.16 -16.29
N SER A 6 -7.23 -10.94 -17.28
CA SER A 6 -7.72 -10.82 -18.67
C SER A 6 -7.63 -9.40 -19.23
N GLY A 7 -6.53 -8.71 -18.94
CA GLY A 7 -6.29 -7.36 -19.46
C GLY A 7 -7.02 -6.26 -18.71
N GLN A 8 -7.65 -6.57 -17.57
CA GLN A 8 -8.45 -5.61 -16.80
C GLN A 8 -7.92 -5.49 -15.38
N PHE A 9 -7.92 -4.25 -14.85
CA PHE A 9 -7.60 -3.99 -13.45
C PHE A 9 -8.87 -4.03 -12.60
N PHE A 10 -8.71 -4.56 -11.38
CA PHE A 10 -9.78 -4.64 -10.39
C PHE A 10 -9.29 -4.19 -9.04
N LEU A 11 -10.17 -3.64 -8.23
CA LEU A 11 -9.92 -3.42 -6.81
C LEU A 11 -10.57 -4.56 -6.03
N GLY A 12 -9.88 -5.03 -5.01
CA GLY A 12 -10.42 -6.07 -4.15
C GLY A 12 -9.35 -6.75 -3.31
N HIS A 13 -9.65 -6.94 -2.03
CA HIS A 13 -8.71 -7.57 -1.09
C HIS A 13 -8.59 -9.08 -1.36
N ASP A 14 -9.73 -9.77 -1.50
CA ASP A 14 -9.75 -11.22 -1.64
C ASP A 14 -10.13 -11.69 -3.05
N PHE A 15 -10.81 -10.86 -3.81
CA PHE A 15 -11.28 -11.20 -5.15
C PHE A 15 -11.45 -9.94 -6.00
N ASN A 16 -11.70 -10.12 -7.30
CA ASN A 16 -11.92 -9.00 -8.23
C ASN A 16 -13.31 -8.39 -7.95
N GLN A 17 -13.33 -7.32 -7.20
CA GLN A 17 -14.56 -6.73 -6.70
C GLN A 17 -15.08 -5.58 -7.56
N PHE A 18 -14.19 -4.64 -7.92
CA PHE A 18 -14.56 -3.47 -8.71
C PHE A 18 -13.59 -3.31 -9.87
N GLU A 19 -14.10 -3.26 -11.10
CA GLU A 19 -13.27 -2.96 -12.25
C GLU A 19 -12.89 -1.48 -12.24
N VAL A 20 -11.63 -1.18 -12.52
CA VAL A 20 -11.14 0.20 -12.61
C VAL A 20 -10.29 0.36 -13.86
N LYS A 21 -10.23 1.58 -14.37
CA LYS A 21 -9.40 1.90 -15.51
C LYS A 21 -7.98 2.21 -15.09
N GLU A 22 -7.06 2.02 -16.01
CA GLU A 22 -5.64 2.31 -15.81
C GLU A 22 -5.40 3.73 -15.31
N GLU A 23 -6.12 4.71 -15.88
CA GLU A 23 -5.96 6.11 -15.51
C GLU A 23 -6.25 6.37 -14.03
N PHE A 24 -7.21 5.65 -13.46
CA PHE A 24 -7.52 5.78 -12.04
C PHE A 24 -6.29 5.42 -11.19
N LEU A 25 -5.59 4.35 -11.58
CA LEU A 25 -4.45 3.84 -10.81
C LEU A 25 -3.20 4.71 -10.95
N LEU A 26 -3.17 5.59 -11.95
CA LEU A 26 -2.05 6.52 -12.14
C LEU A 26 -2.17 7.79 -11.32
N ASN A 27 -3.25 7.94 -10.55
CA ASN A 27 -3.41 9.05 -9.64
C ASN A 27 -2.27 9.05 -8.61
N ASN A 28 -1.56 10.17 -8.48
CA ASN A 28 -0.39 10.26 -7.62
C ASN A 28 -0.69 10.17 -6.12
N LYS A 29 -1.96 10.19 -5.76
CA LYS A 29 -2.39 10.03 -4.36
C LYS A 29 -2.64 8.57 -4.00
N LEU A 30 -2.57 7.65 -4.97
CA LEU A 30 -2.82 6.24 -4.74
C LEU A 30 -1.52 5.47 -4.55
N TRP A 31 -1.55 4.57 -3.60
CA TRP A 31 -0.48 3.61 -3.33
C TRP A 31 -1.07 2.24 -3.57
N CYS A 32 -0.70 1.61 -4.67
CA CYS A 32 -1.35 0.38 -5.14
C CYS A 32 -0.67 -0.86 -4.55
N HIS A 33 -1.42 -1.60 -3.74
CA HIS A 33 -0.95 -2.87 -3.19
C HIS A 33 -1.31 -3.98 -4.17
N ALA A 34 -0.30 -4.56 -4.82
CA ALA A 34 -0.50 -5.66 -5.76
C ALA A 34 -0.85 -6.93 -5.00
N LYS A 35 -1.98 -7.54 -5.35
CA LYS A 35 -2.46 -8.76 -4.69
C LYS A 35 -2.11 -10.02 -5.46
N THR A 36 -1.70 -9.91 -6.71
CA THR A 36 -1.31 -11.04 -7.56
C THR A 36 -0.08 -10.68 -8.36
N ASN A 37 0.64 -11.70 -8.86
CA ASN A 37 1.80 -11.48 -9.72
C ASN A 37 1.40 -10.71 -10.97
N GLU A 38 0.24 -11.01 -11.53
CA GLU A 38 -0.27 -10.34 -12.72
C GLU A 38 -0.49 -8.85 -12.45
N ALA A 39 -1.04 -8.51 -11.27
CA ALA A 39 -1.22 -7.12 -10.87
C ALA A 39 0.12 -6.43 -10.69
N LEU A 40 1.10 -7.11 -10.07
CA LEU A 40 2.43 -6.54 -9.86
C LEU A 40 3.07 -6.15 -11.19
N ILE A 41 3.04 -7.06 -12.17
CA ILE A 41 3.61 -6.83 -13.49
C ILE A 41 2.87 -5.69 -14.20
N ALA A 42 1.55 -5.69 -14.14
CA ALA A 42 0.74 -4.69 -14.83
C ALA A 42 0.93 -3.29 -14.23
N LEU A 43 1.01 -3.20 -12.89
CA LEU A 43 1.24 -1.92 -12.21
C LEU A 43 2.62 -1.37 -12.53
N ASP A 44 3.63 -2.24 -12.61
CA ASP A 44 4.98 -1.83 -12.99
C ASP A 44 4.98 -1.29 -14.43
N ARG A 45 4.28 -1.98 -15.34
CA ARG A 45 4.21 -1.59 -16.76
C ARG A 45 3.61 -0.19 -16.92
N ILE A 46 2.56 0.14 -16.17
CA ILE A 46 1.93 1.46 -16.25
C ILE A 46 2.61 2.50 -15.37
N LYS A 47 3.63 2.10 -14.60
CA LYS A 47 4.39 2.99 -13.71
C LYS A 47 3.54 3.66 -12.64
N ALA A 48 2.56 2.94 -12.12
CA ALA A 48 1.82 3.38 -10.95
C ALA A 48 2.71 3.35 -9.70
N HIS A 49 2.31 4.05 -8.65
CA HIS A 49 2.99 3.90 -7.36
C HIS A 49 2.45 2.62 -6.72
N TYR A 50 3.29 1.61 -6.63
CA TYR A 50 2.86 0.27 -6.22
C TYR A 50 3.84 -0.37 -5.26
N PHE A 51 3.39 -1.44 -4.62
CA PHE A 51 4.23 -2.29 -3.79
C PHE A 51 3.60 -3.68 -3.67
N TRP A 52 4.43 -4.63 -3.27
CA TRP A 52 4.03 -6.00 -2.92
C TRP A 52 4.37 -6.22 -1.47
N HIS A 53 3.41 -6.68 -0.67
CA HIS A 53 3.65 -6.95 0.74
C HIS A 53 2.83 -8.15 1.19
N GLN A 54 3.43 -9.03 1.98
CA GLN A 54 2.74 -10.14 2.62
C GLN A 54 2.98 -10.12 4.12
N GLU A 55 4.14 -10.62 4.58
CA GLU A 55 4.42 -10.75 6.01
C GLU A 55 5.77 -10.14 6.42
N ASP A 56 6.36 -9.37 5.55
CA ASP A 56 7.66 -8.77 5.81
C ASP A 56 7.56 -7.62 6.81
N ASP A 57 8.63 -7.42 7.60
CA ASP A 57 8.69 -6.28 8.53
C ASP A 57 8.62 -4.96 7.77
N TYR A 58 9.27 -4.89 6.63
CA TYR A 58 9.30 -3.72 5.76
C TYR A 58 9.16 -4.15 4.31
N THR A 59 8.48 -3.32 3.52
CA THR A 59 8.55 -3.45 2.07
C THR A 59 8.83 -2.08 1.48
N ILE A 60 9.58 -2.06 0.38
CA ILE A 60 9.92 -0.81 -0.30
C ILE A 60 8.93 -0.62 -1.44
N THR A 61 8.24 0.51 -1.45
CA THR A 61 7.33 0.82 -2.56
C THR A 61 8.13 1.22 -3.80
N SER A 62 7.49 1.23 -4.94
CA SER A 62 8.14 1.58 -6.21
C SER A 62 8.71 3.00 -6.23
N LYS A 63 8.28 3.86 -5.32
CA LYS A 63 8.81 5.22 -5.17
C LYS A 63 9.69 5.39 -3.95
N GLY A 64 10.09 4.27 -3.32
CA GLY A 64 11.13 4.28 -2.29
C GLY A 64 10.66 4.57 -0.87
N PHE A 65 9.39 4.42 -0.58
CA PHE A 65 8.90 4.54 0.80
C PHE A 65 8.93 3.17 1.49
N PHE A 66 9.03 3.18 2.81
CA PHE A 66 9.11 1.96 3.60
C PHE A 66 7.78 1.66 4.27
N TRP A 67 7.04 0.71 3.70
CA TRP A 67 5.77 0.23 4.25
C TRP A 67 6.12 -0.65 5.45
N THR A 68 5.89 -0.14 6.66
CA THR A 68 6.40 -0.73 7.89
C THR A 68 5.31 -1.50 8.63
N TYR A 69 5.53 -2.79 8.82
CA TYR A 69 4.58 -3.68 9.49
C TYR A 69 4.30 -3.19 10.92
N PRO A 70 3.06 -3.36 11.44
CA PRO A 70 2.72 -2.90 12.79
C PRO A 70 3.66 -3.44 13.85
N GLY A 71 4.13 -2.54 14.73
CA GLY A 71 5.02 -2.91 15.83
C GLY A 71 6.49 -2.91 15.48
N LYS A 72 6.84 -2.73 14.21
CA LYS A 72 8.25 -2.71 13.80
C LYS A 72 8.83 -1.31 13.92
N LYS A 73 10.16 -1.23 14.01
CA LYS A 73 10.86 0.04 14.21
C LYS A 73 10.58 1.00 13.07
N LEU A 74 10.13 2.21 13.41
CA LEU A 74 9.87 3.25 12.41
C LEU A 74 11.20 3.89 11.97
N LEU A 75 11.37 3.97 10.67
CA LEU A 75 12.54 4.56 10.03
C LEU A 75 12.16 5.91 9.43
N GLN A 76 13.15 6.67 8.97
CA GLN A 76 12.94 8.02 8.47
C GLN A 76 11.90 8.09 7.34
N LYS A 77 11.90 7.08 6.45
CA LYS A 77 10.97 7.04 5.32
C LYS A 77 9.83 6.05 5.53
N SER A 78 9.57 5.69 6.79
CA SER A 78 8.51 4.72 7.11
C SER A 78 7.13 5.32 6.95
N ILE A 79 6.24 4.47 6.42
CA ILE A 79 4.80 4.65 6.58
C ILE A 79 4.41 3.67 7.69
N CYS A 80 3.88 4.20 8.78
CA CYS A 80 3.46 3.37 9.91
C CYS A 80 2.11 2.75 9.59
N VAL A 81 2.11 1.42 9.40
CA VAL A 81 0.91 0.70 9.00
C VAL A 81 0.18 0.22 10.25
N LEU A 82 -1.11 0.54 10.33
CA LEU A 82 -2.02 0.10 11.39
C LEU A 82 -1.43 0.28 12.79
N PRO A 83 -1.04 1.51 13.17
CA PRO A 83 -0.46 1.75 14.49
C PRO A 83 -1.38 1.36 15.64
N GLU A 84 -2.69 1.33 15.40
CA GLU A 84 -3.67 0.90 16.41
C GLU A 84 -3.51 -0.57 16.80
N LYS A 85 -2.81 -1.37 16.00
CA LYS A 85 -2.55 -2.78 16.28
C LYS A 85 -1.23 -3.02 17.00
N ALA A 86 -0.57 -1.95 17.44
CA ALA A 86 0.74 -2.05 18.07
C ALA A 86 0.85 -1.02 19.20
N ASN A 87 1.85 -1.21 20.06
CA ASN A 87 2.14 -0.27 21.16
C ASN A 87 3.36 0.55 20.79
N TYR A 88 3.13 1.73 20.21
CA TYR A 88 4.20 2.69 19.96
C TYR A 88 4.15 3.76 21.05
N ASP A 89 5.28 3.99 21.71
CA ASP A 89 5.40 5.10 22.66
C ASP A 89 5.29 6.44 21.92
N LYS A 90 5.86 6.46 20.71
CA LYS A 90 5.84 7.63 19.85
C LYS A 90 5.80 7.19 18.40
N ILE A 91 4.91 7.79 17.62
CA ILE A 91 4.80 7.50 16.19
C ILE A 91 5.54 8.61 15.45
N ASP A 92 6.81 8.34 15.12
CA ASP A 92 7.66 9.27 14.38
C ASP A 92 7.99 8.66 13.03
N CYS A 93 7.28 9.08 12.01
CA CYS A 93 7.36 8.50 10.67
C CYS A 93 6.91 9.52 9.63
N LEU A 94 7.04 9.15 8.37
CA LEU A 94 6.68 10.02 7.26
C LEU A 94 5.18 10.07 7.02
N GLY A 95 4.49 8.98 7.29
CA GLY A 95 3.05 8.90 7.09
C GLY A 95 2.43 7.73 7.82
N ILE A 96 1.11 7.69 7.83
CA ILE A 96 0.34 6.67 8.55
C ILE A 96 -0.71 6.06 7.62
N CYS A 97 -0.81 4.72 7.66
CA CYS A 97 -1.89 3.99 7.02
C CYS A 97 -2.72 3.33 8.11
N SER A 98 -3.98 3.70 8.24
CA SER A 98 -4.82 3.24 9.34
C SER A 98 -6.27 3.14 8.92
N ASP A 99 -6.98 2.20 9.53
CA ASP A 99 -8.44 2.12 9.40
C ASP A 99 -9.12 3.21 10.22
N PHE A 100 -8.35 3.92 11.06
CA PHE A 100 -8.84 4.98 11.94
C PHE A 100 -8.02 6.24 11.76
N ILE A 101 -7.77 6.62 10.51
CA ILE A 101 -6.81 7.69 10.19
C ILE A 101 -7.15 9.02 10.87
N GLU A 102 -8.41 9.26 11.16
CA GLU A 102 -8.83 10.50 11.82
C GLU A 102 -8.20 10.68 13.20
N ARG A 103 -7.83 9.57 13.86
CA ARG A 103 -7.16 9.62 15.19
C ARG A 103 -5.79 10.27 15.10
N TYR A 104 -5.17 10.25 13.93
CA TYR A 104 -3.80 10.70 13.72
C TYR A 104 -3.71 12.00 12.92
N ASN A 105 -4.84 12.49 12.47
CA ASN A 105 -4.92 13.68 11.64
C ASN A 105 -5.15 14.92 12.52
N LYS A 106 -4.06 15.42 13.13
CA LYS A 106 -4.11 16.55 14.06
C LYS A 106 -3.31 17.73 13.55
#